data_33a8278eec487799a16ef434d4cdf273
#
_entry.id   33a8278eec487799a16ef434d4cdf273
#
_cell.length_a   1.000
_cell.length_b   1.000
_cell.length_c   1.000
_cell.angle_alpha   90.00
_cell.angle_beta   90.00
_cell.angle_gamma   90.00
#
_symmetry.space_group_name_H-M   'P 1'
#
loop_
_entity.id
_entity.type
_entity.pdbx_description
1 polymer ?
#
loop_
_entity_poly.entity_id
_entity_poly.type
_entity_poly.pdbx_seq_one_letter_code
_entity_poly.pdbx_strand_id
1 'polypeptide(L)'
;QAEGYRLGLISNAGDTPDVYVLLRKAHLTDFFERIWVSADIGYRKPHRRIFEPALTYFDLPPARMAMIGDLLGADILGAHNAGMSGIWITRRAQTPENERDRHKIVPEASIASLAELPPLLRTWPQQR
;
A
#
# COMPACT_ATOMS: atom_id res chain seq x y z
N GLN A 1 11.93 7.77 0.51
CA GLN A 1 13.05 7.21 -0.22
C GLN A 1 14.37 7.88 0.17
N ALA A 2 14.36 9.21 0.22
CA ALA A 2 15.54 9.95 0.64
C ALA A 2 16.01 9.58 2.04
N GLU A 3 15.14 9.00 2.85
CA GLU A 3 15.46 8.59 4.22
C GLU A 3 15.74 7.09 4.34
N GLY A 4 16.03 6.43 3.22
CA GLY A 4 16.40 5.02 3.22
C GLY A 4 15.24 4.04 3.15
N TYR A 5 14.01 4.52 2.99
CA TYR A 5 12.86 3.64 2.82
C TYR A 5 12.80 3.12 1.39
N ARG A 6 12.40 1.86 1.26
CA ARG A 6 12.25 1.22 -0.04
C ARG A 6 10.78 1.21 -0.43
N LEU A 7 10.50 1.51 -1.70
CA LEU A 7 9.14 1.69 -2.18
C LEU A 7 8.78 0.70 -3.28
N GLY A 8 7.58 0.14 -3.17
CA GLY A 8 6.97 -0.66 -4.22
C GLY A 8 5.52 -0.23 -4.40
N LEU A 9 4.93 -0.59 -5.51
CA LEU A 9 3.53 -0.29 -5.79
C LEU A 9 2.75 -1.59 -6.02
N ILE A 10 1.60 -1.73 -5.34
CA ILE A 10 0.68 -2.83 -5.56
C ILE A 10 -0.65 -2.24 -5.99
N SER A 11 -1.08 -2.54 -7.20
CA SER A 11 -2.26 -1.93 -7.81
C SER A 11 -3.31 -2.97 -8.20
N ASN A 12 -4.58 -2.71 -7.83
CA ASN A 12 -5.71 -3.46 -8.37
C ASN A 12 -6.09 -2.83 -9.71
N ALA A 13 -5.69 -3.47 -10.79
CA ALA A 13 -5.98 -2.97 -12.13
C ALA A 13 -6.19 -4.14 -13.10
N GLY A 14 -7.09 -3.95 -14.05
CA GLY A 14 -7.39 -4.97 -15.06
C GLY A 14 -6.42 -5.00 -16.23
N ASP A 15 -5.54 -4.00 -16.32
CA ASP A 15 -4.62 -3.88 -17.46
C ASP A 15 -3.30 -3.31 -16.98
N THR A 16 -2.25 -4.13 -17.04
CA THR A 16 -0.91 -3.75 -16.60
C THR A 16 -0.32 -2.58 -17.39
N PRO A 17 -0.39 -2.56 -18.75
CA PRO A 17 0.12 -1.41 -19.51
C PRO A 17 -0.49 -0.08 -19.10
N ASP A 18 -1.78 -0.05 -18.74
CA ASP A 18 -2.44 1.19 -18.32
C ASP A 18 -1.82 1.75 -17.06
N VAL A 19 -1.44 0.89 -16.11
CA VAL A 19 -0.79 1.33 -14.88
C VAL A 19 0.53 2.03 -15.20
N TYR A 20 1.34 1.43 -16.07
CA TYR A 20 2.63 2.02 -16.46
C TYR A 20 2.46 3.34 -17.19
N VAL A 21 1.44 3.46 -18.04
CA VAL A 21 1.15 4.71 -18.73
C VAL A 21 0.82 5.82 -17.73
N LEU A 22 -0.04 5.52 -16.75
CA LEU A 22 -0.41 6.50 -15.73
C LEU A 22 0.81 6.93 -14.90
N LEU A 23 1.66 6.00 -14.52
CA LEU A 23 2.85 6.31 -13.73
C LEU A 23 3.82 7.19 -14.52
N ARG A 24 4.02 6.91 -15.81
CA ARG A 24 4.87 7.75 -16.65
C ARG A 24 4.31 9.16 -16.79
N LYS A 25 3.01 9.29 -16.99
CA LYS A 25 2.38 10.62 -17.10
C LYS A 25 2.52 11.41 -15.81
N ALA A 26 2.50 10.73 -14.66
CA ALA A 26 2.65 11.37 -13.37
C ALA A 26 4.11 11.54 -12.95
N HIS A 27 5.06 11.08 -13.76
CA HIS A 27 6.50 11.10 -13.46
C HIS A 27 6.85 10.36 -12.18
N LEU A 28 6.16 9.23 -11.92
CA LEU A 28 6.33 8.45 -10.70
C LEU A 28 7.06 7.13 -10.90
N THR A 29 7.32 6.73 -12.15
CA THR A 29 7.85 5.40 -12.45
C THR A 29 9.16 5.13 -11.70
N ASP A 30 10.06 6.12 -11.64
CA ASP A 30 11.38 5.92 -11.07
C ASP A 30 11.40 5.89 -9.55
N PHE A 31 10.30 6.23 -8.89
CA PHE A 31 10.23 6.22 -7.43
C PHE A 31 10.05 4.82 -6.87
N PHE A 32 9.55 3.88 -7.67
CA PHE A 32 9.25 2.53 -7.21
C PHE A 32 10.29 1.54 -7.71
N GLU A 33 10.78 0.70 -6.81
CA GLU A 33 11.71 -0.36 -7.18
C GLU A 33 11.04 -1.42 -8.03
N ARG A 34 9.77 -1.72 -7.72
CA ARG A 34 8.97 -2.71 -8.43
C ARG A 34 7.51 -2.32 -8.39
N ILE A 35 6.78 -2.81 -9.37
CA ILE A 35 5.34 -2.57 -9.50
C ILE A 35 4.67 -3.92 -9.71
N TRP A 36 3.67 -4.22 -8.87
CA TRP A 36 2.90 -5.44 -8.97
C TRP A 36 1.45 -5.09 -9.27
N VAL A 37 0.89 -5.71 -10.30
CA VAL A 37 -0.46 -5.40 -10.76
C VAL A 37 -1.31 -6.66 -10.70
N SER A 38 -2.55 -6.53 -10.23
CA SER A 38 -3.45 -7.67 -10.05
C SER A 38 -3.68 -8.44 -11.36
N ALA A 39 -3.70 -7.76 -12.51
CA ALA A 39 -3.87 -8.41 -13.80
C ALA A 39 -2.77 -9.43 -14.07
N ASP A 40 -1.53 -9.17 -13.64
CA ASP A 40 -0.41 -10.09 -13.85
C ASP A 40 -0.38 -11.19 -12.82
N ILE A 41 -0.74 -10.89 -11.58
CA ILE A 41 -0.57 -11.82 -10.46
C ILE A 41 -1.75 -12.78 -10.35
N GLY A 42 -2.92 -12.37 -10.83
CA GLY A 42 -4.12 -13.19 -10.77
C GLY A 42 -4.93 -13.07 -9.50
N TYR A 43 -4.53 -12.19 -8.60
CA TYR A 43 -5.24 -11.90 -7.34
C TYR A 43 -5.34 -10.41 -7.15
N ARG A 44 -6.40 -9.96 -6.50
CA ARG A 44 -6.62 -8.55 -6.18
C ARG A 44 -6.54 -8.35 -4.67
N LYS A 45 -6.12 -7.15 -4.23
CA LYS A 45 -6.23 -6.78 -2.82
C LYS A 45 -7.71 -6.87 -2.40
N PRO A 46 -8.03 -7.38 -1.25
CA PRO A 46 -7.17 -7.67 -0.10
C PRO A 46 -6.63 -9.10 -0.06
N HIS A 47 -6.69 -9.86 -1.15
CA HIS A 47 -6.21 -11.24 -1.13
C HIS A 47 -4.72 -11.27 -0.80
N ARG A 48 -4.32 -12.14 0.13
CA ARG A 48 -2.95 -12.21 0.60
C ARG A 48 -1.94 -12.45 -0.54
N ARG A 49 -2.33 -13.21 -1.54
CA ARG A 49 -1.40 -13.62 -2.60
C ARG A 49 -0.92 -12.49 -3.49
N ILE A 50 -1.62 -11.36 -3.55
CA ILE A 50 -1.10 -10.23 -4.31
C ILE A 50 0.09 -9.58 -3.61
N PHE A 51 0.19 -9.75 -2.28
CA PHE A 51 1.30 -9.18 -1.50
C PHE A 51 2.52 -10.08 -1.47
N GLU A 52 2.38 -11.38 -1.73
CA GLU A 52 3.48 -12.34 -1.60
C GLU A 52 4.70 -12.01 -2.48
N PRO A 53 4.54 -11.60 -3.74
CA PRO A 53 5.71 -11.22 -4.54
C PRO A 53 6.48 -10.06 -3.93
N ALA A 54 5.79 -9.08 -3.34
CA ALA A 54 6.45 -7.95 -2.70
C ALA A 54 7.18 -8.38 -1.44
N LEU A 55 6.57 -9.25 -0.64
CA LEU A 55 7.22 -9.78 0.57
C LEU A 55 8.50 -10.52 0.21
N THR A 56 8.46 -11.30 -0.85
CA THR A 56 9.63 -12.04 -1.32
C THR A 56 10.70 -11.10 -1.86
N TYR A 57 10.30 -10.11 -2.64
CA TYR A 57 11.24 -9.18 -3.26
C TYR A 57 12.00 -8.35 -2.22
N PHE A 58 11.28 -7.77 -1.27
CA PHE A 58 11.92 -6.94 -0.26
C PHE A 58 12.66 -7.76 0.79
N ASP A 59 12.26 -9.01 0.98
CA ASP A 59 12.92 -9.95 1.89
C ASP A 59 13.07 -9.38 3.31
N LEU A 60 11.98 -8.81 3.79
CA LEU A 60 11.89 -8.26 5.15
C LEU A 60 10.72 -8.92 5.87
N PRO A 61 10.78 -9.00 7.21
CA PRO A 61 9.60 -9.46 7.95
C PRO A 61 8.39 -8.56 7.61
N PRO A 62 7.21 -9.15 7.39
CA PRO A 62 6.02 -8.33 7.09
C PRO A 62 5.76 -7.24 8.13
N ALA A 63 6.08 -7.51 9.40
CA ALA A 63 5.87 -6.51 10.46
C ALA A 63 6.73 -5.25 10.27
N ARG A 64 7.77 -5.31 9.44
CA ARG A 64 8.60 -4.16 9.13
C ARG A 64 8.19 -3.46 7.84
N MET A 65 7.07 -3.88 7.25
CA MET A 65 6.55 -3.34 6.01
C MET A 65 5.20 -2.68 6.27
N ALA A 66 4.91 -1.65 5.52
CA ALA A 66 3.63 -0.98 5.63
C ALA A 66 3.01 -0.78 4.25
N MET A 67 1.69 -0.95 4.17
CA MET A 67 0.91 -0.62 2.99
C MET A 67 0.21 0.70 3.24
N ILE A 68 0.34 1.63 2.31
CA ILE A 68 -0.34 2.92 2.38
C ILE A 68 -1.42 2.92 1.30
N GLY A 69 -2.64 3.23 1.67
CA GLY A 69 -3.73 3.27 0.71
C GLY A 69 -4.97 3.96 1.25
N ASP A 70 -5.92 4.21 0.37
CA ASP A 70 -7.14 4.93 0.71
C ASP A 70 -8.36 4.04 0.89
N LEU A 71 -8.29 2.77 0.52
CA LEU A 71 -9.40 1.83 0.68
C LEU A 71 -9.15 0.90 1.85
N LEU A 72 -10.00 0.98 2.88
CA LEU A 72 -9.87 0.12 4.05
C LEU A 72 -9.96 -1.36 3.68
N GLY A 73 -10.93 -1.71 2.86
CA GLY A 73 -11.16 -3.11 2.49
C GLY A 73 -10.12 -3.71 1.57
N ALA A 74 -9.49 -2.90 0.72
CA ALA A 74 -8.46 -3.40 -0.19
C ALA A 74 -7.07 -3.26 0.41
N ASP A 75 -6.73 -2.05 0.86
CA ASP A 75 -5.36 -1.74 1.24
C ASP A 75 -5.04 -2.09 2.69
N ILE A 76 -5.90 -1.70 3.61
CA ILE A 76 -5.61 -1.90 5.04
C ILE A 76 -5.88 -3.33 5.44
N LEU A 77 -7.04 -3.86 5.07
CA LEU A 77 -7.32 -5.28 5.32
C LEU A 77 -6.31 -6.16 4.59
N GLY A 78 -5.95 -5.79 3.36
CA GLY A 78 -4.93 -6.51 2.61
C GLY A 78 -3.60 -6.54 3.34
N ALA A 79 -3.16 -5.40 3.86
CA ALA A 79 -1.94 -5.34 4.67
C ALA A 79 -2.02 -6.29 5.86
N HIS A 80 -3.15 -6.25 6.58
CA HIS A 80 -3.35 -7.12 7.75
C HIS A 80 -3.30 -8.60 7.37
N ASN A 81 -3.94 -8.96 6.25
CA ASN A 81 -3.92 -10.34 5.77
C ASN A 81 -2.50 -10.82 5.44
N ALA A 82 -1.62 -9.90 5.09
CA ALA A 82 -0.23 -10.22 4.76
C ALA A 82 0.72 -10.05 5.95
N GLY A 83 0.21 -9.66 7.11
CA GLY A 83 1.03 -9.45 8.31
C GLY A 83 1.74 -8.11 8.35
N MET A 84 1.34 -7.18 7.48
CA MET A 84 1.93 -5.84 7.39
C MET A 84 1.10 -4.83 8.18
N SER A 85 1.70 -3.67 8.45
CA SER A 85 0.97 -2.52 8.98
C SER A 85 0.22 -1.82 7.86
N GLY A 86 -0.94 -1.25 8.17
CA GLY A 86 -1.72 -0.46 7.23
C GLY A 86 -1.78 1.00 7.65
N ILE A 87 -1.46 1.91 6.74
CA ILE A 87 -1.55 3.34 6.95
C ILE A 87 -2.62 3.87 6.00
N TRP A 88 -3.68 4.43 6.58
CA TRP A 88 -4.83 4.90 5.81
C TRP A 88 -4.65 6.36 5.43
N ILE A 89 -4.67 6.63 4.11
CA ILE A 89 -4.63 8.01 3.62
C ILE A 89 -6.06 8.48 3.39
N THR A 90 -6.46 9.57 4.07
CA THR A 90 -7.86 9.94 4.18
C THR A 90 -8.31 11.02 3.21
N ARG A 91 -7.41 11.64 2.47
CA ARG A 91 -7.72 12.79 1.61
C ARG A 91 -8.87 12.53 0.63
N ARG A 92 -8.95 11.33 0.07
CA ARG A 92 -10.00 10.95 -0.88
C ARG A 92 -10.69 9.65 -0.47
N ALA A 93 -10.86 9.48 0.84
CA ALA A 93 -11.31 8.21 1.39
C ALA A 93 -12.80 8.17 1.71
N GLN A 94 -13.56 9.18 1.31
CA GLN A 94 -15.01 9.20 1.56
C GLN A 94 -15.72 8.40 0.48
N THR A 95 -15.73 7.09 0.65
CA THR A 95 -16.39 6.16 -0.26
C THR A 95 -17.41 5.35 0.54
N PRO A 96 -18.46 4.81 -0.13
CA PRO A 96 -19.41 3.92 0.56
C PRO A 96 -18.73 2.72 1.20
N GLU A 97 -17.72 2.17 0.53
CA GLU A 97 -16.98 1.02 1.06
C GLU A 97 -16.28 1.36 2.35
N ASN A 98 -15.60 2.51 2.41
CA ASN A 98 -14.91 2.93 3.62
C ASN A 98 -15.88 3.26 4.75
N GLU A 99 -17.01 3.88 4.44
CA GLU A 99 -18.03 4.14 5.45
C GLU A 99 -18.52 2.85 6.08
N ARG A 100 -18.76 1.83 5.26
CA ARG A 100 -19.18 0.52 5.73
C ARG A 100 -18.11 -0.14 6.60
N ASP A 101 -16.84 0.01 6.22
CA ASP A 101 -15.73 -0.73 6.82
C ASP A 101 -15.03 -0.02 7.97
N ARG A 102 -15.29 1.27 8.17
CA ARG A 102 -14.49 2.11 9.10
C ARG A 102 -14.52 1.64 10.55
N HIS A 103 -15.54 0.90 10.96
CA HIS A 103 -15.64 0.39 12.32
C HIS A 103 -15.12 -1.04 12.45
N LYS A 104 -14.82 -1.69 11.34
CA LYS A 104 -14.37 -3.08 11.32
C LYS A 104 -12.88 -3.20 11.04
N ILE A 105 -12.33 -2.27 10.26
CA ILE A 105 -10.95 -2.32 9.82
C ILE A 105 -10.24 -1.11 10.40
N VAL A 106 -9.30 -1.36 11.31
CA VAL A 106 -8.61 -0.31 12.05
C VAL A 106 -7.16 -0.20 11.55
N PRO A 107 -6.80 0.92 10.90
CA PRO A 107 -5.41 1.11 10.46
C PRO A 107 -4.49 1.35 11.65
N GLU A 108 -3.22 1.04 11.49
CA GLU A 108 -2.19 1.34 12.48
C GLU A 108 -1.97 2.84 12.61
N ALA A 109 -2.17 3.58 11.50
CA ALA A 109 -2.11 5.04 11.52
C ALA A 109 -2.96 5.59 10.37
N SER A 110 -3.32 6.87 10.48
CA SER A 110 -4.04 7.59 9.42
C SER A 110 -3.30 8.88 9.12
N ILE A 111 -3.22 9.22 7.84
CA ILE A 111 -2.64 10.49 7.38
C ILE A 111 -3.60 11.15 6.40
N ALA A 112 -3.60 12.47 6.35
CA ALA A 112 -4.46 13.18 5.41
C ALA A 112 -3.86 13.22 4.02
N SER A 113 -2.54 13.26 3.91
CA SER A 113 -1.84 13.29 2.63
C SER A 113 -0.49 12.61 2.75
N LEU A 114 0.12 12.29 1.61
CA LEU A 114 1.45 11.67 1.58
C LEU A 114 2.54 12.54 2.18
N ALA A 115 2.33 13.87 2.24
CA ALA A 115 3.29 14.77 2.87
C ALA A 115 3.50 14.47 4.35
N GLU A 116 2.52 13.85 5.01
CA GLU A 116 2.61 13.50 6.43
C GLU A 116 3.34 12.17 6.66
N LEU A 117 3.65 11.42 5.59
CA LEU A 117 4.25 10.11 5.75
C LEU A 117 5.68 10.14 6.29
N PRO A 118 6.60 10.97 5.76
CA PRO A 118 7.96 10.98 6.31
C PRO A 118 8.03 11.28 7.80
N PRO A 119 7.35 12.33 8.33
CA PRO A 119 7.39 12.55 9.78
C PRO A 119 6.77 11.39 10.58
N LEU A 120 5.71 10.77 10.06
CA LEU A 120 5.12 9.61 10.73
C LEU A 120 6.13 8.46 10.80
N LEU A 121 6.82 8.17 9.70
CA LEU A 121 7.76 7.05 9.66
C LEU A 121 8.96 7.27 10.58
N ARG A 122 9.39 8.51 10.79
CA ARG A 122 10.49 8.79 11.71
C ARG A 122 10.16 8.38 13.14
N THR A 123 8.89 8.47 13.52
CA THR A 123 8.44 8.08 14.86
C THR A 123 7.80 6.70 14.87
N TRP A 124 7.79 6.01 13.75
CA TRP A 124 7.16 4.70 13.65
C TRP A 124 7.88 3.69 14.53
N PRO A 125 7.15 2.91 15.31
CA PRO A 125 7.81 1.93 16.17
C PRO A 125 8.60 0.93 15.32
N GLN A 126 9.87 0.77 15.65
CA GLN A 126 10.69 -0.22 14.97
C GLN A 126 10.24 -1.60 15.40
N GLN A 127 10.05 -2.46 14.43
CA GLN A 127 9.61 -3.81 14.73
C GLN A 127 10.73 -4.65 15.30
N ARG A 128 10.34 -5.39 16.20
CA ARG A 128 11.17 -6.21 17.08
C ARG A 128 11.36 -7.59 16.50
#